data_31542c86f5ccc56381d9b86c45b4a9fc
#
_entry.id   31542c86f5ccc56381d9b86c45b4a9fc
#
_cell.length_a   1.000
_cell.length_b   1.000
_cell.length_c   1.000
_cell.angle_alpha   90.00
_cell.angle_beta   90.00
_cell.angle_gamma   90.00
#
_symmetry.space_group_name_H-M   'P 1'
#
loop_
_entity.id
_entity.type
_entity.pdbx_description
1 polymer ?
#
loop_
_entity_poly.entity_id
_entity_poly.type
_entity_poly.pdbx_seq_one_letter_code
_entity_poly.pdbx_strand_id
1 'polypeptide(L)'
;MAQHDSGLQDAPGEAPVDADMAPPMPVPLVVDLGGPKLTAPRVVTVSFSNDDPTLLASLQSFDDTITTTAWWTAVTSEYGVRQGAAGTHVVLPMAAASGYTDSVHGGDSSVRQLVQAFVADGTLPAPDAQTLYVLYFPAGTILRLDGISACAPPGGTGWHDSVTVSLPDAGTSTDVAYAVIPRCQSDLGAMTLAASHEIVESATDPSPENAPAVQMTDPAWLAFGPEVADVCVAVDTNLSTPVGPYLVQRSWSNASAQAGHDPCVPVPAGTPYFNVAPAMGTEELGLSVGQSATFAVYAVSDGDAGTWQVQPVVTNGSSSLLVTLDRTTVAAGGHALATVTLQSAPTLGPTEVYGFVSQANGATYARPMLVQAK
;
A
#
# COMPACT_ATOMS: atom_id res chain seq x y z
N MET A 1 -44.21 -7.09 -61.39
CA MET A 1 -43.90 -6.06 -60.41
C MET A 1 -43.91 -6.74 -59.07
N ALA A 2 -42.73 -7.06 -58.52
CA ALA A 2 -42.57 -7.61 -57.16
C ALA A 2 -41.80 -6.57 -56.41
N GLN A 3 -42.39 -6.05 -55.35
CA GLN A 3 -41.75 -5.17 -54.37
C GLN A 3 -40.87 -6.00 -53.42
N HIS A 4 -39.60 -5.65 -53.35
CA HIS A 4 -38.66 -6.13 -52.36
C HIS A 4 -38.84 -5.25 -51.11
N ASP A 5 -39.33 -5.87 -50.06
CA ASP A 5 -39.37 -5.28 -48.73
C ASP A 5 -38.02 -5.59 -48.04
N SER A 6 -37.16 -4.57 -47.85
CA SER A 6 -35.91 -4.66 -47.14
C SER A 6 -36.17 -4.37 -45.66
N GLY A 7 -36.35 -5.43 -44.85
CA GLY A 7 -36.40 -5.34 -43.40
C GLY A 7 -35.07 -4.82 -42.86
N LEU A 8 -35.06 -3.61 -42.35
CA LEU A 8 -34.04 -3.09 -41.47
C LEU A 8 -34.12 -3.88 -40.14
N GLN A 9 -33.11 -4.69 -39.88
CA GLN A 9 -32.91 -5.24 -38.54
C GLN A 9 -32.52 -4.08 -37.61
N ASP A 10 -33.39 -3.77 -36.66
CA ASP A 10 -33.09 -2.88 -35.56
C ASP A 10 -31.90 -3.45 -34.77
N ALA A 11 -30.87 -2.65 -34.63
CA ALA A 11 -29.79 -2.92 -33.71
C ALA A 11 -30.38 -2.99 -32.30
N PRO A 12 -29.87 -3.89 -31.40
CA PRO A 12 -30.34 -3.93 -30.03
C PRO A 12 -30.13 -2.56 -29.39
N GLY A 13 -31.24 -1.90 -29.04
CA GLY A 13 -31.23 -0.60 -28.39
C GLY A 13 -30.41 -0.68 -27.09
N GLU A 14 -29.51 0.28 -26.91
CA GLU A 14 -28.91 0.53 -25.60
C GLU A 14 -30.02 0.66 -24.56
N ALA A 15 -29.92 -0.09 -23.49
CA ALA A 15 -30.84 0.04 -22.38
C ALA A 15 -30.80 1.50 -21.89
N PRO A 16 -31.96 2.15 -21.62
CA PRO A 16 -31.97 3.51 -21.14
C PRO A 16 -31.15 3.60 -19.86
N VAL A 17 -30.19 4.51 -19.83
CA VAL A 17 -29.44 4.87 -18.61
C VAL A 17 -30.49 5.43 -17.64
N ASP A 18 -30.65 4.77 -16.50
CA ASP A 18 -31.60 5.18 -15.49
C ASP A 18 -31.13 6.53 -14.91
N ALA A 19 -31.87 7.60 -15.20
CA ALA A 19 -31.51 8.98 -14.85
C ALA A 19 -31.51 9.25 -13.32
N ASP A 20 -31.92 8.27 -12.52
CA ASP A 20 -32.03 8.36 -11.05
C ASP A 20 -30.86 7.71 -10.30
N MET A 21 -29.83 7.16 -10.99
CA MET A 21 -28.70 6.57 -10.28
C MET A 21 -27.69 7.63 -9.84
N ALA A 22 -27.29 7.60 -8.57
CA ALA A 22 -26.23 8.47 -8.05
C ALA A 22 -24.94 8.28 -8.85
N PRO A 23 -24.13 9.35 -9.05
CA PRO A 23 -22.90 9.28 -9.84
C PRO A 23 -21.87 8.33 -9.20
N PRO A 24 -20.84 7.90 -9.96
CA PRO A 24 -19.76 7.09 -9.43
C PRO A 24 -19.01 7.83 -8.32
N MET A 25 -18.67 7.11 -7.25
CA MET A 25 -17.89 7.62 -6.15
C MET A 25 -16.41 7.74 -6.52
N PRO A 26 -15.76 8.87 -6.26
CA PRO A 26 -14.31 8.99 -6.47
C PRO A 26 -13.52 8.04 -5.57
N VAL A 27 -12.28 7.76 -5.91
CA VAL A 27 -11.34 7.09 -5.00
C VAL A 27 -11.03 8.02 -3.83
N PRO A 28 -10.93 7.52 -2.59
CA PRO A 28 -10.51 8.33 -1.46
C PRO A 28 -9.05 8.77 -1.62
N LEU A 29 -8.67 9.78 -0.87
CA LEU A 29 -7.33 10.37 -0.91
C LEU A 29 -6.64 10.15 0.42
N VAL A 30 -5.33 9.97 0.39
CA VAL A 30 -4.53 10.10 1.60
C VAL A 30 -4.48 11.56 2.02
N VAL A 31 -4.47 11.81 3.32
CA VAL A 31 -4.53 13.16 3.89
C VAL A 31 -3.27 13.47 4.67
N ASP A 32 -2.90 14.75 4.70
CA ASP A 32 -1.84 15.25 5.56
C ASP A 32 -2.43 15.51 6.96
N LEU A 33 -2.01 14.73 7.93
CA LEU A 33 -2.44 14.81 9.33
C LEU A 33 -1.55 15.74 10.16
N GLY A 34 -0.47 16.29 9.55
CA GLY A 34 0.39 17.29 10.15
C GLY A 34 1.53 16.72 11.00
N GLY A 35 1.74 15.42 11.02
CA GLY A 35 2.89 14.78 11.65
C GLY A 35 4.23 15.11 10.98
N PRO A 36 5.35 14.69 11.56
CA PRO A 36 6.68 14.90 11.00
C PRO A 36 6.86 14.13 9.67
N LYS A 37 7.73 14.64 8.80
CA LYS A 37 8.15 13.99 7.55
C LYS A 37 9.66 14.11 7.38
N LEU A 38 10.28 13.14 6.75
CA LEU A 38 11.66 13.28 6.30
C LEU A 38 11.65 14.02 4.94
N THR A 39 11.65 15.32 4.96
CA THR A 39 11.47 16.15 3.75
C THR A 39 12.62 16.07 2.75
N ALA A 40 13.77 15.56 3.16
CA ALA A 40 14.95 15.25 2.34
C ALA A 40 15.75 14.12 3.04
N PRO A 41 15.28 12.87 2.98
CA PRO A 41 15.81 11.78 3.81
C PRO A 41 17.28 11.48 3.50
N ARG A 42 18.03 11.18 4.56
CA ARG A 42 19.37 10.63 4.50
C ARG A 42 19.36 9.20 4.99
N VAL A 43 19.48 8.28 4.04
CA VAL A 43 19.44 6.85 4.31
C VAL A 43 20.79 6.39 4.90
N VAL A 44 20.75 5.76 6.06
CA VAL A 44 21.89 5.08 6.67
C VAL A 44 21.64 3.59 6.62
N THR A 45 22.38 2.89 5.77
CA THR A 45 22.31 1.43 5.64
C THR A 45 22.95 0.77 6.86
N VAL A 46 22.20 -0.07 7.56
CA VAL A 46 22.69 -0.84 8.73
C VAL A 46 22.61 -2.32 8.44
N SER A 47 23.70 -3.05 8.62
CA SER A 47 23.80 -4.48 8.35
C SER A 47 24.66 -5.18 9.41
N PHE A 48 24.77 -6.49 9.36
CA PHE A 48 25.48 -7.31 10.36
C PHE A 48 26.71 -7.98 9.75
N SER A 49 27.71 -8.26 10.60
CA SER A 49 29.00 -8.84 10.17
C SER A 49 28.91 -10.26 9.58
N ASN A 50 27.81 -10.97 9.81
CA ASN A 50 27.54 -12.32 9.28
C ASN A 50 26.66 -12.34 8.03
N ASP A 51 26.42 -11.19 7.41
CA ASP A 51 25.62 -11.13 6.19
C ASP A 51 26.43 -11.42 4.91
N ASP A 52 25.74 -11.67 3.79
CA ASP A 52 26.35 -11.86 2.47
C ASP A 52 26.94 -10.55 1.96
N PRO A 53 28.27 -10.41 1.81
CA PRO A 53 28.89 -9.15 1.43
C PRO A 53 28.54 -8.71 0.00
N THR A 54 28.22 -9.64 -0.91
CA THR A 54 27.84 -9.32 -2.30
C THR A 54 26.45 -8.68 -2.35
N LEU A 55 25.50 -9.27 -1.63
CA LEU A 55 24.16 -8.72 -1.53
C LEU A 55 24.19 -7.38 -0.80
N LEU A 56 24.95 -7.27 0.30
CA LEU A 56 25.10 -6.01 1.02
C LEU A 56 25.64 -4.87 0.15
N ALA A 57 26.65 -5.12 -0.68
CA ALA A 57 27.17 -4.11 -1.60
C ALA A 57 26.08 -3.61 -2.57
N SER A 58 25.18 -4.51 -3.02
CA SER A 58 24.08 -4.14 -3.89
C SER A 58 23.00 -3.33 -3.14
N LEU A 59 22.68 -3.68 -1.90
CA LEU A 59 21.74 -2.95 -1.05
C LEU A 59 22.27 -1.57 -0.66
N GLN A 60 23.55 -1.45 -0.35
CA GLN A 60 24.21 -0.17 -0.11
C GLN A 60 24.14 0.74 -1.34
N SER A 61 24.41 0.20 -2.54
CA SER A 61 24.29 0.94 -3.79
C SER A 61 22.82 1.32 -4.09
N PHE A 62 21.87 0.50 -3.71
CA PHE A 62 20.45 0.82 -3.78
C PHE A 62 20.12 2.03 -2.89
N ASP A 63 20.47 1.99 -1.61
CA ASP A 63 20.21 3.06 -0.64
C ASP A 63 20.90 4.39 -1.03
N ASP A 64 22.10 4.32 -1.64
CA ASP A 64 22.82 5.51 -2.12
C ASP A 64 22.09 6.24 -3.26
N THR A 65 21.26 5.53 -4.01
CA THR A 65 20.72 6.07 -5.25
C THR A 65 19.21 6.28 -5.24
N ILE A 66 18.47 5.46 -4.50
CA ILE A 66 17.00 5.36 -4.64
C ILE A 66 16.26 6.67 -4.40
N THR A 67 16.68 7.46 -3.42
CA THR A 67 16.04 8.72 -3.05
C THR A 67 16.32 9.86 -4.03
N THR A 68 17.16 9.65 -5.06
CA THR A 68 17.48 10.63 -6.10
C THR A 68 16.89 10.29 -7.47
N THR A 69 16.16 9.17 -7.58
CA THR A 69 15.60 8.68 -8.84
C THR A 69 14.33 9.43 -9.27
N ALA A 70 13.96 9.28 -10.54
CA ALA A 70 12.68 9.77 -11.03
C ALA A 70 11.50 9.03 -10.37
N TRP A 71 11.67 7.74 -10.05
CA TRP A 71 10.69 6.97 -9.28
C TRP A 71 10.42 7.61 -7.92
N TRP A 72 11.46 7.93 -7.15
CA TRP A 72 11.34 8.60 -5.86
C TRP A 72 10.51 9.89 -5.97
N THR A 73 10.87 10.74 -6.93
CA THR A 73 10.14 11.99 -7.17
C THR A 73 8.66 11.74 -7.48
N ALA A 74 8.36 10.70 -8.26
CA ALA A 74 6.98 10.36 -8.63
C ALA A 74 6.13 9.90 -7.43
N VAL A 75 6.73 9.18 -6.47
CA VAL A 75 5.98 8.57 -5.35
C VAL A 75 5.96 9.44 -4.08
N THR A 76 6.79 10.50 -3.98
CA THR A 76 6.92 11.25 -2.72
C THR A 76 6.69 12.76 -2.84
N SER A 77 6.87 13.36 -4.03
CA SER A 77 6.91 14.82 -4.15
C SER A 77 5.60 15.51 -3.79
N GLU A 78 4.46 14.89 -4.07
CA GLU A 78 3.14 15.46 -3.72
C GLU A 78 2.90 15.51 -2.21
N TYR A 79 3.62 14.68 -1.43
CA TYR A 79 3.56 14.65 0.03
C TYR A 79 4.56 15.58 0.71
N GLY A 80 5.29 16.38 -0.07
CA GLY A 80 6.25 17.35 0.44
C GLY A 80 7.64 16.77 0.71
N VAL A 81 7.90 15.52 0.31
CA VAL A 81 9.22 14.89 0.40
C VAL A 81 9.98 15.10 -0.91
N ARG A 82 11.18 15.64 -0.82
CA ARG A 82 12.08 15.93 -1.93
C ARG A 82 13.13 14.83 -2.09
N GLN A 83 14.01 14.99 -3.06
CA GLN A 83 15.17 14.12 -3.20
C GLN A 83 15.99 14.13 -1.90
N GLY A 84 16.38 12.94 -1.48
CA GLY A 84 17.24 12.73 -0.33
C GLY A 84 18.72 12.72 -0.70
N ALA A 85 19.52 12.19 0.19
CA ALA A 85 20.95 12.00 -0.02
C ALA A 85 21.38 10.62 0.53
N ALA A 86 22.42 10.06 -0.09
CA ALA A 86 23.14 8.93 0.49
C ALA A 86 23.66 9.29 1.89
N GLY A 87 23.53 8.37 2.78
CA GLY A 87 24.06 8.48 4.14
C GLY A 87 25.37 7.74 4.30
N THR A 88 25.42 6.90 5.30
CA THR A 88 26.60 6.10 5.65
C THR A 88 26.20 4.63 5.66
N HIS A 89 27.14 3.75 5.32
CA HIS A 89 26.95 2.30 5.44
C HIS A 89 27.64 1.81 6.70
N VAL A 90 26.89 1.20 7.58
CA VAL A 90 27.39 0.65 8.85
C VAL A 90 27.21 -0.86 8.84
N VAL A 91 28.33 -1.58 8.92
CA VAL A 91 28.32 -3.01 9.21
C VAL A 91 28.58 -3.16 10.70
N LEU A 92 27.57 -3.59 11.44
CA LEU A 92 27.67 -3.78 12.88
C LEU A 92 28.76 -4.81 13.21
N PRO A 93 29.59 -4.59 14.25
CA PRO A 93 30.74 -5.45 14.55
C PRO A 93 30.35 -6.83 15.09
N MET A 94 29.08 -7.11 15.19
CA MET A 94 28.52 -8.37 15.70
C MET A 94 27.71 -9.11 14.64
N ALA A 95 27.61 -10.43 14.79
CA ALA A 95 26.62 -11.22 14.06
C ALA A 95 25.21 -10.89 14.56
N ALA A 96 24.22 -10.96 13.66
CA ALA A 96 22.83 -10.87 14.06
C ALA A 96 22.50 -12.03 15.04
N ALA A 97 21.71 -11.73 16.07
CA ALA A 97 21.13 -12.75 16.91
C ALA A 97 20.15 -13.63 16.12
N SER A 98 19.76 -14.78 16.65
CA SER A 98 18.82 -15.69 15.99
C SER A 98 17.40 -15.10 15.81
N GLY A 99 17.05 -14.04 16.55
CA GLY A 99 15.77 -13.36 16.42
C GLY A 99 15.72 -12.01 17.10
N TYR A 100 14.80 -11.18 16.60
CA TYR A 100 14.47 -9.87 17.13
C TYR A 100 12.95 -9.68 17.17
N THR A 101 12.52 -8.83 18.08
CA THR A 101 11.12 -8.44 18.26
C THR A 101 10.97 -6.94 18.12
N ASP A 102 9.83 -6.52 17.62
CA ASP A 102 9.39 -5.13 17.60
C ASP A 102 7.89 -5.04 17.86
N SER A 103 7.40 -3.84 18.15
CA SER A 103 5.97 -3.58 18.36
C SER A 103 5.64 -2.14 18.00
N VAL A 104 4.66 -1.95 17.14
CA VAL A 104 4.12 -0.62 16.81
C VAL A 104 3.23 -0.06 17.92
N HIS A 105 2.69 -0.91 18.79
CA HIS A 105 1.82 -0.50 19.90
C HIS A 105 2.58 -0.19 21.21
N GLY A 106 3.91 -0.13 21.16
CA GLY A 106 4.75 0.03 22.32
C GLY A 106 5.03 -1.30 23.05
N GLY A 107 5.98 -1.30 23.93
CA GLY A 107 6.44 -2.48 24.66
C GLY A 107 7.90 -2.79 24.41
N ASP A 108 8.34 -3.99 24.81
CA ASP A 108 9.72 -4.42 24.64
C ASP A 108 10.04 -4.67 23.16
N SER A 109 10.98 -3.90 22.63
CA SER A 109 11.50 -4.04 21.26
C SER A 109 13.02 -4.21 21.31
N SER A 110 13.50 -5.36 20.86
CA SER A 110 14.94 -5.58 20.72
C SER A 110 15.52 -4.85 19.51
N VAL A 111 14.69 -4.50 18.48
CA VAL A 111 15.11 -3.67 17.36
C VAL A 111 15.35 -2.23 17.84
N ARG A 112 14.41 -1.63 18.57
CA ARG A 112 14.57 -0.26 19.12
C ARG A 112 15.75 -0.18 20.07
N GLN A 113 15.90 -1.18 20.96
CA GLN A 113 17.04 -1.27 21.87
C GLN A 113 18.38 -1.34 21.12
N LEU A 114 18.44 -2.06 20.00
CA LEU A 114 19.62 -2.13 19.16
C LEU A 114 19.96 -0.75 18.57
N VAL A 115 19.01 -0.04 17.99
CA VAL A 115 19.20 1.31 17.44
C VAL A 115 19.67 2.25 18.57
N GLN A 116 18.98 2.26 19.71
CA GLN A 116 19.32 3.10 20.87
C GLN A 116 20.75 2.86 21.35
N ALA A 117 21.13 1.60 21.51
CA ALA A 117 22.47 1.23 22.00
C ALA A 117 23.56 1.68 21.06
N PHE A 118 23.39 1.46 19.74
CA PHE A 118 24.42 1.78 18.75
C PHE A 118 24.49 3.28 18.40
N VAL A 119 23.43 4.03 18.60
CA VAL A 119 23.51 5.51 18.56
C VAL A 119 24.23 6.03 19.81
N ALA A 120 23.92 5.48 21.00
CA ALA A 120 24.50 5.92 22.25
C ALA A 120 26.01 5.64 22.36
N ASP A 121 26.51 4.55 21.79
CA ASP A 121 27.93 4.21 21.78
C ASP A 121 28.70 4.74 20.55
N GLY A 122 28.02 5.42 19.62
CA GLY A 122 28.62 6.03 18.42
C GLY A 122 28.90 5.04 17.29
N THR A 123 28.47 3.79 17.38
CA THR A 123 28.56 2.80 16.28
C THR A 123 27.69 3.22 15.11
N LEU A 124 26.46 3.69 15.36
CA LEU A 124 25.65 4.40 14.38
C LEU A 124 25.94 5.91 14.44
N PRO A 125 25.97 6.60 13.27
CA PRO A 125 26.14 8.04 13.24
C PRO A 125 25.03 8.74 14.03
N ALA A 126 25.35 9.84 14.71
CA ALA A 126 24.35 10.65 15.40
C ALA A 126 23.27 11.11 14.39
N PRO A 127 21.98 10.89 14.68
CA PRO A 127 20.90 11.28 13.77
C PRO A 127 20.64 12.78 13.79
N ASP A 128 20.08 13.25 12.70
CA ASP A 128 19.36 14.52 12.59
C ASP A 128 17.90 14.25 12.18
N ALA A 129 17.13 15.33 12.01
CA ALA A 129 15.71 15.25 11.66
C ALA A 129 15.41 14.65 10.26
N GLN A 130 16.44 14.33 9.47
CA GLN A 130 16.30 13.73 8.13
C GLN A 130 16.93 12.33 8.05
N THR A 131 17.41 11.80 9.18
CA THR A 131 18.09 10.50 9.22
C THR A 131 17.06 9.38 9.25
N LEU A 132 17.27 8.38 8.36
CA LEU A 132 16.55 7.11 8.32
C LEU A 132 17.57 5.96 8.44
N TYR A 133 17.48 5.16 9.49
CA TYR A 133 18.24 3.92 9.61
C TYR A 133 17.49 2.77 8.93
N VAL A 134 18.06 2.20 7.88
CA VAL A 134 17.51 1.01 7.18
C VAL A 134 18.28 -0.22 7.62
N LEU A 135 17.63 -1.07 8.40
CA LEU A 135 18.23 -2.27 9.01
C LEU A 135 17.97 -3.50 8.14
N TYR A 136 19.00 -4.00 7.49
CA TYR A 136 18.95 -5.24 6.72
C TYR A 136 19.39 -6.42 7.59
N PHE A 137 18.49 -7.37 7.78
CA PHE A 137 18.78 -8.55 8.59
C PHE A 137 19.22 -9.73 7.72
N PRO A 138 20.25 -10.49 8.13
CA PRO A 138 20.74 -11.63 7.36
C PRO A 138 19.73 -12.78 7.31
N ALA A 139 19.89 -13.64 6.30
CA ALA A 139 19.04 -14.82 6.15
C ALA A 139 19.06 -15.70 7.41
N GLY A 140 17.90 -16.23 7.78
CA GLY A 140 17.73 -17.06 8.97
C GLY A 140 17.49 -16.31 10.27
N THR A 141 17.54 -14.97 10.26
CA THR A 141 17.10 -14.18 11.42
C THR A 141 15.58 -14.20 11.54
N ILE A 142 15.06 -14.56 12.70
CA ILE A 142 13.62 -14.54 12.98
C ILE A 142 13.23 -13.14 13.45
N LEU A 143 12.45 -12.46 12.64
CA LEU A 143 11.90 -11.14 12.98
C LEU A 143 10.42 -11.25 13.28
N ARG A 144 9.97 -10.57 14.35
CA ARG A 144 8.57 -10.55 14.77
C ARG A 144 8.13 -9.11 15.05
N LEU A 145 7.01 -8.74 14.43
CA LEU A 145 6.28 -7.51 14.74
C LEU A 145 5.00 -7.90 15.48
N ASP A 146 4.79 -7.39 16.68
CA ASP A 146 3.65 -7.72 17.56
C ASP A 146 3.43 -9.24 17.73
N GLY A 147 4.53 -10.00 17.80
CA GLY A 147 4.52 -11.46 17.91
C GLY A 147 4.32 -12.24 16.62
N ILE A 148 3.97 -11.56 15.52
CA ILE A 148 3.79 -12.17 14.19
C ILE A 148 5.13 -12.24 13.48
N SER A 149 5.45 -13.35 12.84
CA SER A 149 6.67 -13.48 12.04
C SER A 149 6.60 -12.62 10.78
N ALA A 150 7.61 -11.79 10.54
CA ALA A 150 7.73 -10.96 9.34
C ALA A 150 7.71 -11.77 8.02
N CYS A 151 8.14 -13.03 8.06
CA CYS A 151 8.15 -13.91 6.91
C CYS A 151 6.97 -14.89 6.88
N ALA A 152 5.94 -14.68 7.71
CA ALA A 152 4.74 -15.50 7.64
C ALA A 152 3.91 -15.17 6.38
N PRO A 153 3.27 -16.18 5.74
CA PRO A 153 2.31 -15.88 4.67
C PRO A 153 1.19 -14.95 5.13
N PRO A 154 0.69 -14.03 4.29
CA PRO A 154 0.90 -13.97 2.83
C PRO A 154 2.16 -13.26 2.36
N GLY A 155 2.97 -12.64 3.20
CA GLY A 155 4.11 -11.89 2.67
C GLY A 155 5.31 -11.86 3.58
N GLY A 156 6.44 -11.47 3.06
CA GLY A 156 7.64 -11.04 3.74
C GLY A 156 7.70 -9.54 3.64
N THR A 157 7.07 -8.85 4.56
CA THR A 157 7.04 -7.40 4.60
C THR A 157 8.01 -6.90 5.64
N GLY A 158 8.65 -5.75 5.34
CA GLY A 158 9.32 -4.93 6.34
C GLY A 158 8.32 -4.25 7.25
N TRP A 159 8.83 -3.34 8.04
CA TRP A 159 8.07 -2.32 8.75
C TRP A 159 8.98 -1.15 9.06
N HIS A 160 8.39 -0.03 9.39
CA HIS A 160 9.12 1.13 9.89
C HIS A 160 8.42 1.72 11.12
N ASP A 161 9.15 2.53 11.85
CA ASP A 161 8.65 3.33 12.98
C ASP A 161 9.73 4.34 13.38
N SER A 162 9.50 5.07 14.45
CA SER A 162 10.47 5.93 15.10
C SER A 162 10.87 5.41 16.49
N VAL A 163 12.07 5.80 16.91
CA VAL A 163 12.58 5.50 18.26
C VAL A 163 13.27 6.72 18.84
N THR A 164 13.01 7.02 20.11
CA THR A 164 13.73 8.06 20.82
C THR A 164 15.13 7.58 21.20
N VAL A 165 16.16 8.27 20.74
CA VAL A 165 17.56 7.99 21.04
C VAL A 165 18.18 9.12 21.85
N SER A 166 19.11 8.78 22.73
CA SER A 166 19.90 9.75 23.50
C SER A 166 21.14 10.14 22.71
N LEU A 167 21.42 11.44 22.63
CA LEU A 167 22.61 11.98 21.97
C LEU A 167 23.70 12.26 23.04
N PRO A 168 24.76 11.45 23.12
CA PRO A 168 25.75 11.54 24.20
C PRO A 168 26.40 12.91 24.33
N ASP A 169 26.73 13.53 23.19
CA ASP A 169 27.44 14.80 23.15
C ASP A 169 26.56 16.03 23.43
N ALA A 170 25.25 15.90 23.26
CA ALA A 170 24.29 17.00 23.41
C ALA A 170 23.53 16.96 24.74
N GLY A 171 23.52 15.83 25.45
CA GLY A 171 22.69 15.62 26.64
C GLY A 171 21.20 15.76 26.39
N THR A 172 20.78 15.56 25.14
CA THR A 172 19.40 15.65 24.65
C THR A 172 18.97 14.32 24.06
N SER A 173 17.68 14.16 23.79
CA SER A 173 17.13 13.05 23.01
C SER A 173 16.41 13.57 21.76
N THR A 174 16.33 12.72 20.75
CA THR A 174 15.59 12.98 19.52
C THR A 174 14.93 11.71 19.04
N ASP A 175 13.80 11.84 18.34
CA ASP A 175 13.19 10.74 17.62
C ASP A 175 13.88 10.59 16.26
N VAL A 176 14.13 9.34 15.88
CA VAL A 176 14.73 8.99 14.59
C VAL A 176 13.94 7.86 13.95
N ALA A 177 13.70 7.99 12.64
CA ALA A 177 13.04 6.95 11.87
C ALA A 177 13.96 5.76 11.64
N TYR A 178 13.39 4.56 11.65
CA TYR A 178 14.07 3.33 11.24
C TYR A 178 13.13 2.46 10.42
N ALA A 179 13.71 1.70 9.50
CA ALA A 179 13.03 0.68 8.71
C ALA A 179 13.70 -0.68 8.94
N VAL A 180 12.92 -1.74 9.02
CA VAL A 180 13.38 -3.11 9.22
C VAL A 180 13.08 -3.93 7.99
N ILE A 181 14.12 -4.46 7.37
CA ILE A 181 14.01 -5.23 6.12
C ILE A 181 14.38 -6.70 6.39
N PRO A 182 13.38 -7.58 6.53
CA PRO A 182 13.60 -9.01 6.72
C PRO A 182 14.06 -9.68 5.43
N ARG A 183 14.92 -10.68 5.55
CA ARG A 183 15.30 -11.51 4.40
C ARG A 183 14.44 -12.77 4.31
N CYS A 184 13.20 -12.60 3.90
CA CYS A 184 12.27 -13.71 3.68
C CYS A 184 12.53 -14.43 2.35
N GLN A 185 13.05 -13.69 1.38
CA GLN A 185 13.56 -14.17 0.10
C GLN A 185 14.99 -13.65 -0.08
N SER A 186 15.82 -14.38 -0.80
CA SER A 186 17.23 -14.07 -0.91
C SER A 186 17.62 -13.34 -2.21
N ASP A 187 16.66 -13.05 -3.09
CA ASP A 187 16.95 -12.30 -4.31
C ASP A 187 16.94 -10.79 -4.07
N LEU A 188 17.76 -10.08 -4.82
CA LEU A 188 17.92 -8.63 -4.70
C LEU A 188 16.61 -7.89 -4.97
N GLY A 189 15.82 -8.35 -5.96
CA GLY A 189 14.57 -7.70 -6.32
C GLY A 189 13.55 -7.70 -5.18
N ALA A 190 13.38 -8.84 -4.50
CA ALA A 190 12.49 -8.93 -3.34
C ALA A 190 12.96 -8.03 -2.19
N MET A 191 14.28 -7.97 -1.94
CA MET A 191 14.85 -7.11 -0.90
C MET A 191 14.65 -5.63 -1.20
N THR A 192 14.91 -5.20 -2.46
CA THR A 192 14.75 -3.79 -2.84
C THR A 192 13.29 -3.38 -2.98
N LEU A 193 12.38 -4.32 -3.28
CA LEU A 193 10.94 -4.08 -3.25
C LEU A 193 10.48 -3.76 -1.83
N ALA A 194 10.83 -4.59 -0.84
CA ALA A 194 10.53 -4.34 0.56
C ALA A 194 11.19 -3.05 1.07
N ALA A 195 12.47 -2.85 0.77
CA ALA A 195 13.19 -1.65 1.21
C ALA A 195 12.59 -0.37 0.61
N SER A 196 12.17 -0.37 -0.66
CA SER A 196 11.55 0.79 -1.30
C SER A 196 10.20 1.15 -0.68
N HIS A 197 9.41 0.16 -0.27
CA HIS A 197 8.17 0.33 0.47
C HIS A 197 8.45 1.08 1.78
N GLU A 198 9.29 0.50 2.65
CA GLU A 198 9.56 1.04 3.97
C GLU A 198 10.28 2.41 3.94
N ILE A 199 11.14 2.66 2.95
CA ILE A 199 11.83 3.95 2.81
C ILE A 199 10.85 5.06 2.39
N VAL A 200 9.88 4.77 1.50
CA VAL A 200 8.85 5.74 1.12
C VAL A 200 7.97 6.08 2.31
N GLU A 201 7.49 5.08 3.02
CA GLU A 201 6.62 5.28 4.18
C GLU A 201 7.36 5.95 5.34
N SER A 202 8.57 5.52 5.67
CA SER A 202 9.41 6.23 6.65
C SER A 202 9.63 7.70 6.30
N ALA A 203 9.66 8.06 5.02
CA ALA A 203 9.84 9.44 4.63
C ALA A 203 8.55 10.26 4.66
N THR A 204 7.43 9.66 4.32
CA THR A 204 6.11 10.32 4.29
C THR A 204 5.40 10.29 5.63
N ASP A 205 5.65 9.26 6.44
CA ASP A 205 5.03 9.02 7.75
C ASP A 205 5.96 8.26 8.73
N PRO A 206 7.04 8.90 9.24
CA PRO A 206 8.08 8.22 10.02
C PRO A 206 7.61 7.66 11.37
N SER A 207 6.42 8.00 11.82
CA SER A 207 5.87 7.57 13.13
C SER A 207 4.36 7.38 13.04
N PRO A 208 3.90 6.38 12.27
CA PRO A 208 2.51 6.26 11.85
C PRO A 208 1.53 6.10 13.02
N GLU A 209 1.93 5.46 14.11
CA GLU A 209 1.07 5.25 15.27
C GLU A 209 1.05 6.42 16.25
N ASN A 210 2.19 7.12 16.43
CA ASN A 210 2.33 8.12 17.47
C ASN A 210 2.14 9.56 16.99
N ALA A 211 2.52 9.83 15.75
CA ALA A 211 2.46 11.15 15.14
C ALA A 211 2.22 11.04 13.63
N PRO A 212 1.06 10.53 13.20
CA PRO A 212 0.77 10.24 11.80
C PRO A 212 0.86 11.49 10.93
N ALA A 213 1.50 11.35 9.77
CA ALA A 213 1.74 12.45 8.84
C ALA A 213 0.94 12.33 7.54
N VAL A 214 1.07 11.25 6.77
CA VAL A 214 0.36 11.06 5.51
C VAL A 214 -0.31 9.70 5.49
N GLN A 215 -1.63 9.67 5.65
CA GLN A 215 -2.37 8.42 5.75
C GLN A 215 -3.70 8.45 5.00
N MET A 216 -4.15 7.28 4.57
CA MET A 216 -5.51 7.00 4.17
C MET A 216 -6.40 7.00 5.42
N THR A 217 -7.53 7.71 5.38
CA THR A 217 -8.46 7.78 6.51
C THR A 217 -9.83 7.20 6.19
N ASP A 218 -10.06 6.76 4.96
CA ASP A 218 -11.30 6.08 4.57
C ASP A 218 -11.40 4.72 5.28
N PRO A 219 -12.49 4.44 6.03
CA PRO A 219 -12.60 3.23 6.86
C PRO A 219 -12.52 1.91 6.08
N ALA A 220 -12.99 1.86 4.82
CA ALA A 220 -12.91 0.66 4.00
C ALA A 220 -11.47 0.36 3.55
N TRP A 221 -10.67 1.40 3.34
CA TRP A 221 -9.30 1.32 2.87
C TRP A 221 -8.29 1.11 4.00
N LEU A 222 -8.58 1.65 5.20
CA LEU A 222 -7.78 1.43 6.41
C LEU A 222 -7.58 -0.05 6.77
N ALA A 223 -8.49 -0.91 6.37
CA ALA A 223 -8.38 -2.36 6.60
C ALA A 223 -7.18 -3.00 5.89
N PHE A 224 -6.56 -2.30 4.95
CA PHE A 224 -5.44 -2.78 4.15
C PHE A 224 -4.10 -2.08 4.46
N GLY A 225 -4.10 -1.10 5.32
CA GLY A 225 -2.97 -0.26 5.68
C GLY A 225 -3.25 1.21 5.35
N PRO A 226 -2.88 2.13 6.24
CA PRO A 226 -3.16 3.55 6.04
C PRO A 226 -2.14 4.25 5.15
N GLU A 227 -0.97 3.68 4.93
CA GLU A 227 0.18 4.36 4.36
C GLU A 227 0.24 4.25 2.84
N VAL A 228 1.00 5.11 2.21
CA VAL A 228 0.96 5.31 0.74
C VAL A 228 1.43 4.09 -0.07
N ALA A 229 2.30 3.25 0.46
CA ALA A 229 2.73 2.04 -0.23
C ALA A 229 1.80 0.87 0.08
N ASP A 230 1.29 0.76 1.30
CA ASP A 230 0.32 -0.24 1.75
C ASP A 230 -0.97 -0.21 0.93
N VAL A 231 -1.54 0.99 0.72
CA VAL A 231 -2.76 1.15 -0.09
C VAL A 231 -2.58 0.50 -1.46
N CYS A 232 -1.41 0.63 -2.08
CA CYS A 232 -1.15 0.03 -3.38
C CYS A 232 -0.97 -1.50 -3.31
N VAL A 233 -0.43 -2.05 -2.22
CA VAL A 233 -0.39 -3.51 -2.01
C VAL A 233 -1.80 -4.10 -2.02
N ALA A 234 -2.75 -3.38 -1.44
CA ALA A 234 -4.12 -3.85 -1.31
C ALA A 234 -4.93 -3.79 -2.61
N VAL A 235 -4.65 -2.80 -3.47
CA VAL A 235 -5.56 -2.48 -4.59
C VAL A 235 -4.98 -2.76 -5.97
N ASP A 236 -3.71 -3.11 -6.11
CA ASP A 236 -3.06 -3.39 -7.39
C ASP A 236 -2.14 -4.61 -7.29
N THR A 237 -2.25 -5.55 -8.22
CA THR A 237 -1.32 -6.68 -8.30
C THR A 237 -0.05 -6.36 -9.07
N ASN A 238 0.00 -5.25 -9.80
CA ASN A 238 1.17 -4.76 -10.53
C ASN A 238 2.03 -3.85 -9.62
N LEU A 239 2.50 -4.39 -8.50
CA LEU A 239 3.12 -3.62 -7.43
C LEU A 239 4.52 -3.08 -7.74
N SER A 240 5.26 -3.70 -8.66
CA SER A 240 6.67 -3.39 -8.86
C SER A 240 6.96 -2.71 -10.19
N THR A 241 7.99 -1.86 -10.17
CA THR A 241 8.57 -1.28 -11.38
C THR A 241 10.10 -1.35 -11.31
N PRO A 242 10.79 -1.56 -12.45
CA PRO A 242 12.25 -1.58 -12.45
C PRO A 242 12.85 -0.17 -12.35
N VAL A 243 13.87 -0.01 -11.51
CA VAL A 243 14.73 1.17 -11.44
C VAL A 243 16.18 0.70 -11.53
N GLY A 244 16.77 0.77 -12.73
CA GLY A 244 18.06 0.17 -13.00
C GLY A 244 18.04 -1.35 -12.75
N PRO A 245 18.94 -1.90 -11.88
CA PRO A 245 18.96 -3.31 -11.55
C PRO A 245 17.97 -3.70 -10.43
N TYR A 246 17.25 -2.76 -9.87
CA TYR A 246 16.40 -2.94 -8.70
C TYR A 246 14.93 -3.06 -9.09
N LEU A 247 14.15 -3.78 -8.28
CA LEU A 247 12.69 -3.69 -8.28
C LEU A 247 12.26 -2.79 -7.12
N VAL A 248 11.35 -1.86 -7.38
CA VAL A 248 10.82 -0.94 -6.38
C VAL A 248 9.30 -0.97 -6.40
N GLN A 249 8.68 -0.65 -5.28
CA GLN A 249 7.24 -0.66 -5.17
C GLN A 249 6.64 0.62 -5.76
N ARG A 250 5.47 0.46 -6.38
CA ARG A 250 4.58 1.56 -6.76
C ARG A 250 3.81 2.01 -5.52
N SER A 251 3.60 3.32 -5.38
CA SER A 251 2.94 3.89 -4.22
C SER A 251 1.81 4.82 -4.63
N TRP A 252 0.90 5.11 -3.72
CA TRP A 252 -0.29 5.91 -3.97
C TRP A 252 0.05 7.34 -4.40
N SER A 253 -0.73 7.89 -5.32
CA SER A 253 -0.70 9.29 -5.76
C SER A 253 -2.11 9.87 -5.75
N ASN A 254 -2.34 10.87 -4.93
CA ASN A 254 -3.57 11.64 -4.91
C ASN A 254 -3.83 12.34 -6.24
N ALA A 255 -2.78 12.87 -6.87
CA ALA A 255 -2.88 13.56 -8.15
C ALA A 255 -3.37 12.60 -9.25
N SER A 256 -2.86 11.37 -9.28
CA SER A 256 -3.28 10.34 -10.23
C SER A 256 -4.71 9.88 -9.95
N ALA A 257 -5.04 9.62 -8.69
CA ALA A 257 -6.38 9.25 -8.24
C ALA A 257 -7.43 10.31 -8.63
N GLN A 258 -7.15 11.59 -8.40
CA GLN A 258 -8.04 12.71 -8.76
C GLN A 258 -8.21 12.88 -10.27
N ALA A 259 -7.19 12.54 -11.05
CA ALA A 259 -7.25 12.56 -12.51
C ALA A 259 -8.00 11.35 -13.10
N GLY A 260 -8.42 10.39 -12.28
CA GLY A 260 -9.07 9.15 -12.73
C GLY A 260 -8.12 8.14 -13.37
N HIS A 261 -6.82 8.29 -13.13
CA HIS A 261 -5.78 7.37 -13.58
C HIS A 261 -5.47 6.32 -12.50
N ASP A 262 -4.61 5.37 -12.85
CA ASP A 262 -4.07 4.40 -11.89
C ASP A 262 -3.41 5.16 -10.72
N PRO A 263 -3.94 5.03 -9.51
CA PRO A 263 -3.41 5.77 -8.36
C PRO A 263 -2.04 5.25 -7.88
N CYS A 264 -1.65 4.04 -8.28
CA CYS A 264 -0.35 3.47 -7.91
C CYS A 264 0.70 3.84 -8.95
N VAL A 265 1.58 4.78 -8.61
CA VAL A 265 2.58 5.35 -9.52
C VAL A 265 3.99 4.79 -9.27
N PRO A 266 4.88 4.83 -10.27
CA PRO A 266 4.66 5.21 -11.66
C PRO A 266 3.86 4.17 -12.45
N VAL A 267 2.95 4.64 -13.27
CA VAL A 267 2.10 3.76 -14.10
C VAL A 267 2.94 3.13 -15.22
N PRO A 268 2.84 1.81 -15.46
CA PRO A 268 3.50 1.18 -16.60
C PRO A 268 3.01 1.76 -17.92
N ALA A 269 3.95 2.09 -18.80
CA ALA A 269 3.63 2.72 -20.08
C ALA A 269 2.70 1.83 -20.95
N GLY A 270 1.65 2.43 -21.50
CA GLY A 270 0.71 1.75 -22.40
C GLY A 270 -0.29 0.81 -21.72
N THR A 271 -0.36 0.82 -20.40
CA THR A 271 -1.34 0.04 -19.62
C THR A 271 -2.49 0.97 -19.23
N PRO A 272 -3.70 0.79 -19.76
CA PRO A 272 -4.84 1.58 -19.31
C PRO A 272 -5.26 1.15 -17.90
N TYR A 273 -5.59 2.11 -17.07
CA TYR A 273 -6.26 1.85 -15.80
C TYR A 273 -7.74 1.54 -16.05
N PHE A 274 -8.24 0.54 -15.36
CA PHE A 274 -9.65 0.18 -15.36
C PHE A 274 -10.05 -0.34 -13.99
N ASN A 275 -11.18 0.06 -13.51
CA ASN A 275 -11.71 -0.41 -12.23
C ASN A 275 -13.23 -0.21 -12.20
N VAL A 276 -13.80 -0.44 -11.04
CA VAL A 276 -15.18 -0.06 -10.76
C VAL A 276 -15.26 0.98 -9.66
N ALA A 277 -16.28 1.83 -9.76
CA ALA A 277 -16.61 2.82 -8.76
C ALA A 277 -18.07 2.60 -8.31
N PRO A 278 -18.36 2.36 -7.04
CA PRO A 278 -19.71 2.24 -6.54
C PRO A 278 -20.45 3.59 -6.68
N ALA A 279 -21.77 3.55 -6.65
CA ALA A 279 -22.58 4.76 -6.63
C ALA A 279 -22.28 5.59 -5.36
N MET A 280 -22.24 6.92 -5.49
CA MET A 280 -21.98 7.81 -4.37
C MET A 280 -23.00 7.59 -3.24
N GLY A 281 -22.54 7.56 -1.99
CA GLY A 281 -23.34 7.30 -0.80
C GLY A 281 -23.54 5.81 -0.50
N THR A 282 -22.78 4.91 -1.15
CA THR A 282 -22.80 3.46 -0.87
C THR A 282 -21.46 2.93 -0.35
N GLU A 283 -20.51 3.80 -0.07
CA GLU A 283 -19.20 3.51 0.47
C GLU A 283 -19.24 2.78 1.81
N GLU A 284 -20.21 3.10 2.64
CA GLU A 284 -20.51 2.47 3.91
C GLU A 284 -22.00 2.13 3.98
N LEU A 285 -22.31 0.83 3.99
CA LEU A 285 -23.68 0.35 4.07
C LEU A 285 -24.06 -0.01 5.50
N GLY A 286 -25.06 0.67 6.08
CA GLY A 286 -25.62 0.27 7.36
C GLY A 286 -26.71 -0.79 7.18
N LEU A 287 -26.43 -2.06 7.50
CA LEU A 287 -27.37 -3.19 7.31
C LEU A 287 -27.67 -3.90 8.64
N SER A 288 -28.94 -4.27 8.83
CA SER A 288 -29.34 -5.28 9.83
C SER A 288 -29.26 -6.69 9.24
N VAL A 289 -29.12 -7.71 10.10
CA VAL A 289 -29.12 -9.11 9.67
C VAL A 289 -30.40 -9.43 8.87
N GLY A 290 -30.20 -10.06 7.71
CA GLY A 290 -31.26 -10.36 6.73
C GLY A 290 -31.59 -9.19 5.79
N GLN A 291 -31.01 -8.02 5.97
CA GLN A 291 -31.22 -6.85 5.12
C GLN A 291 -30.27 -6.85 3.92
N SER A 292 -30.76 -6.33 2.80
CA SER A 292 -29.97 -6.16 1.56
C SER A 292 -30.02 -4.71 1.07
N ALA A 293 -28.94 -4.28 0.42
CA ALA A 293 -28.86 -3.06 -0.37
C ALA A 293 -28.45 -3.39 -1.81
N THR A 294 -29.07 -2.71 -2.78
CA THR A 294 -28.72 -2.83 -4.21
C THR A 294 -28.33 -1.48 -4.74
N PHE A 295 -27.20 -1.40 -5.46
CA PHE A 295 -26.66 -0.15 -6.00
C PHE A 295 -25.85 -0.40 -7.28
N ALA A 296 -25.63 0.67 -8.04
CA ALA A 296 -24.81 0.60 -9.25
C ALA A 296 -23.32 0.57 -8.90
N VAL A 297 -22.56 -0.22 -9.67
CA VAL A 297 -21.10 -0.25 -9.67
C VAL A 297 -20.64 0.09 -11.09
N TYR A 298 -20.14 1.32 -11.27
CA TYR A 298 -19.80 1.88 -12.58
C TYR A 298 -18.43 1.42 -13.05
N ALA A 299 -18.33 1.08 -14.31
CA ALA A 299 -17.08 0.72 -14.96
C ALA A 299 -16.32 1.99 -15.39
N VAL A 300 -15.16 2.23 -14.80
CA VAL A 300 -14.31 3.41 -15.05
C VAL A 300 -12.98 3.00 -15.68
N SER A 301 -12.47 3.81 -16.62
CA SER A 301 -11.16 3.59 -17.23
C SER A 301 -10.61 4.91 -17.74
N ASP A 302 -9.27 5.05 -17.74
CA ASP A 302 -8.57 6.22 -18.30
C ASP A 302 -8.17 6.06 -19.78
N GLY A 303 -8.49 4.91 -20.38
CA GLY A 303 -8.18 4.58 -21.76
C GLY A 303 -9.03 3.45 -22.30
N ASP A 304 -8.64 2.90 -23.44
CA ASP A 304 -9.33 1.74 -24.04
C ASP A 304 -8.83 0.44 -23.36
N ALA A 305 -9.51 0.06 -22.29
CA ALA A 305 -9.29 -1.21 -21.60
C ALA A 305 -10.13 -2.36 -22.18
N GLY A 306 -11.00 -2.09 -23.18
CA GLY A 306 -11.95 -3.06 -23.70
C GLY A 306 -12.99 -3.47 -22.67
N THR A 307 -13.18 -4.77 -22.49
CA THR A 307 -14.03 -5.33 -21.44
C THR A 307 -13.18 -6.01 -20.36
N TRP A 308 -13.64 -5.98 -19.12
CA TRP A 308 -12.99 -6.67 -18.00
C TRP A 308 -13.97 -7.42 -17.13
N GLN A 309 -13.44 -8.37 -16.35
CA GLN A 309 -14.21 -9.12 -15.37
C GLN A 309 -14.25 -8.36 -14.05
N VAL A 310 -15.40 -8.37 -13.40
CA VAL A 310 -15.60 -7.84 -12.04
C VAL A 310 -16.09 -8.95 -11.15
N GLN A 311 -15.47 -9.12 -10.00
CA GLN A 311 -15.83 -10.13 -9.03
C GLN A 311 -15.97 -9.50 -7.64
N PRO A 312 -17.02 -9.81 -6.87
CA PRO A 312 -17.09 -9.43 -5.48
C PRO A 312 -16.16 -10.31 -4.65
N VAL A 313 -15.50 -9.69 -3.66
CA VAL A 313 -14.62 -10.37 -2.70
C VAL A 313 -15.01 -9.93 -1.30
N VAL A 314 -15.14 -10.86 -0.37
CA VAL A 314 -15.34 -10.57 1.06
C VAL A 314 -14.02 -10.86 1.78
N THR A 315 -13.53 -9.88 2.51
CA THR A 315 -12.26 -9.96 3.22
C THR A 315 -12.34 -11.00 4.34
N ASN A 316 -11.24 -11.69 4.59
CA ASN A 316 -11.11 -12.74 5.64
C ASN A 316 -12.04 -13.95 5.50
N GLY A 317 -12.64 -14.16 4.31
CA GLY A 317 -13.53 -15.30 4.08
C GLY A 317 -14.78 -15.31 4.97
N SER A 318 -15.20 -14.12 5.44
CA SER A 318 -16.39 -13.98 6.27
C SER A 318 -17.61 -14.54 5.53
N SER A 319 -18.38 -15.37 6.21
CA SER A 319 -19.66 -15.87 5.70
C SER A 319 -20.85 -14.97 6.12
N SER A 320 -20.57 -13.84 6.78
CA SER A 320 -21.60 -12.89 7.22
C SER A 320 -22.20 -12.10 6.07
N LEU A 321 -21.43 -11.88 4.98
CA LEU A 321 -21.88 -11.14 3.80
C LEU A 321 -22.09 -12.06 2.59
N LEU A 322 -23.17 -11.81 1.85
CA LEU A 322 -23.36 -12.27 0.48
C LEU A 322 -23.34 -11.07 -0.45
N VAL A 323 -22.39 -11.05 -1.38
CA VAL A 323 -22.27 -10.00 -2.40
C VAL A 323 -22.45 -10.63 -3.78
N THR A 324 -23.39 -10.12 -4.56
CA THR A 324 -23.68 -10.61 -5.92
C THR A 324 -23.72 -9.45 -6.92
N LEU A 325 -23.44 -9.77 -8.19
CA LEU A 325 -23.55 -8.85 -9.32
C LEU A 325 -24.55 -9.40 -10.33
N ASP A 326 -25.35 -8.53 -10.97
CA ASP A 326 -26.24 -8.91 -12.06
C ASP A 326 -25.47 -9.33 -13.35
N ARG A 327 -24.25 -8.81 -13.50
CA ARG A 327 -23.28 -9.18 -14.54
C ARG A 327 -21.85 -9.07 -14.02
N THR A 328 -20.97 -9.90 -14.54
CA THR A 328 -19.55 -9.95 -14.15
C THR A 328 -18.61 -9.43 -15.24
N THR A 329 -19.13 -9.04 -16.40
CA THR A 329 -18.34 -8.44 -17.49
C THR A 329 -18.87 -7.05 -17.75
N VAL A 330 -17.97 -6.08 -17.74
CA VAL A 330 -18.28 -4.66 -17.96
C VAL A 330 -17.31 -4.03 -18.96
N ALA A 331 -17.66 -2.86 -19.48
CA ALA A 331 -16.81 -2.00 -20.30
C ALA A 331 -16.89 -0.57 -19.77
N ALA A 332 -15.92 0.26 -20.11
CA ALA A 332 -15.90 1.67 -19.72
C ALA A 332 -17.22 2.39 -20.03
N GLY A 333 -17.73 3.15 -19.06
CA GLY A 333 -19.02 3.85 -19.13
C GLY A 333 -20.26 2.95 -18.89
N GLY A 334 -20.09 1.62 -18.78
CA GLY A 334 -21.14 0.70 -18.35
C GLY A 334 -21.23 0.60 -16.81
N HIS A 335 -22.14 -0.24 -16.33
CA HIS A 335 -22.28 -0.55 -14.89
C HIS A 335 -22.80 -1.98 -14.69
N ALA A 336 -22.63 -2.47 -13.49
CA ALA A 336 -23.30 -3.65 -12.94
C ALA A 336 -24.16 -3.23 -11.74
N LEU A 337 -25.16 -4.03 -11.40
CA LEU A 337 -25.90 -3.88 -10.14
C LEU A 337 -25.34 -4.86 -9.11
N ALA A 338 -24.82 -4.30 -8.01
CA ALA A 338 -24.40 -5.07 -6.86
C ALA A 338 -25.52 -5.18 -5.84
N THR A 339 -25.73 -6.37 -5.31
CA THR A 339 -26.59 -6.61 -4.14
C THR A 339 -25.76 -7.15 -3.00
N VAL A 340 -25.75 -6.46 -1.87
CA VAL A 340 -25.03 -6.81 -0.66
C VAL A 340 -26.06 -7.18 0.42
N THR A 341 -25.93 -8.38 0.99
CA THR A 341 -26.83 -8.88 2.04
C THR A 341 -26.04 -9.24 3.28
N LEU A 342 -26.39 -8.69 4.43
CA LEU A 342 -25.85 -9.14 5.71
C LEU A 342 -26.63 -10.39 6.19
N GLN A 343 -26.01 -11.57 6.03
CA GLN A 343 -26.66 -12.85 6.31
C GLN A 343 -26.65 -13.24 7.80
N SER A 344 -25.59 -12.84 8.51
CA SER A 344 -25.44 -13.10 9.94
C SER A 344 -24.66 -11.97 10.61
N ALA A 345 -24.68 -11.91 11.93
CA ALA A 345 -23.86 -10.95 12.66
C ALA A 345 -22.36 -11.21 12.40
N PRO A 346 -21.58 -10.16 12.15
CA PRO A 346 -20.15 -10.28 12.03
C PRO A 346 -19.48 -10.83 13.29
N THR A 347 -18.39 -11.58 13.12
CA THR A 347 -17.71 -12.26 14.24
C THR A 347 -16.58 -11.45 14.86
N LEU A 348 -15.99 -10.50 14.14
CA LEU A 348 -14.80 -9.73 14.54
C LEU A 348 -15.12 -8.26 14.83
N GLY A 349 -16.36 -7.91 15.12
CA GLY A 349 -16.82 -6.55 15.37
C GLY A 349 -18.01 -6.17 14.50
N PRO A 350 -18.52 -4.95 14.56
CA PRO A 350 -19.71 -4.54 13.82
C PRO A 350 -19.46 -4.27 12.34
N THR A 351 -18.19 -4.33 11.90
CA THR A 351 -17.76 -3.90 10.58
C THR A 351 -17.24 -5.07 9.76
N GLU A 352 -17.70 -5.18 8.52
CA GLU A 352 -17.19 -6.14 7.53
C GLU A 352 -16.68 -5.39 6.31
N VAL A 353 -15.49 -5.76 5.84
CA VAL A 353 -14.91 -5.24 4.60
C VAL A 353 -15.16 -6.22 3.46
N TYR A 354 -15.61 -5.69 2.36
CA TYR A 354 -15.75 -6.41 1.08
C TYR A 354 -15.22 -5.52 -0.05
N GLY A 355 -15.21 -6.00 -1.25
CA GLY A 355 -14.78 -5.19 -2.39
C GLY A 355 -15.15 -5.79 -3.72
N PHE A 356 -14.78 -5.07 -4.77
CA PHE A 356 -14.88 -5.52 -6.15
C PHE A 356 -13.47 -5.60 -6.73
N VAL A 357 -13.18 -6.70 -7.40
CA VAL A 357 -11.91 -6.95 -8.06
C VAL A 357 -12.14 -6.93 -9.56
N SER A 358 -11.49 -6.00 -10.25
CA SER A 358 -11.50 -5.81 -11.70
C SER A 358 -10.29 -6.49 -12.33
N GLN A 359 -10.48 -7.36 -13.34
CA GLN A 359 -9.41 -8.15 -13.94
C GLN A 359 -9.47 -8.13 -15.46
N ALA A 360 -8.38 -7.77 -16.11
CA ALA A 360 -8.15 -7.93 -17.55
C ALA A 360 -6.64 -7.94 -17.87
N ASN A 361 -6.25 -8.65 -18.91
CA ASN A 361 -4.90 -8.61 -19.50
C ASN A 361 -3.75 -8.80 -18.49
N GLY A 362 -3.98 -9.58 -17.43
CA GLY A 362 -2.99 -9.82 -16.37
C GLY A 362 -2.90 -8.72 -15.31
N ALA A 363 -3.65 -7.63 -15.43
CA ALA A 363 -3.79 -6.62 -14.39
C ALA A 363 -5.02 -6.89 -13.52
N THR A 364 -4.92 -6.55 -12.24
CA THR A 364 -6.00 -6.71 -11.26
C THR A 364 -6.01 -5.49 -10.36
N TYR A 365 -7.18 -4.86 -10.25
CA TYR A 365 -7.41 -3.70 -9.38
C TYR A 365 -8.57 -4.00 -8.43
N ALA A 366 -8.44 -3.59 -7.17
CA ALA A 366 -9.50 -3.75 -6.18
C ALA A 366 -10.15 -2.41 -5.81
N ARG A 367 -11.41 -2.48 -5.41
CA ARG A 367 -12.17 -1.36 -4.84
C ARG A 367 -12.76 -1.78 -3.51
N PRO A 368 -12.16 -1.42 -2.37
CA PRO A 368 -12.67 -1.71 -1.04
C PRO A 368 -13.98 -0.98 -0.71
N MET A 369 -14.82 -1.63 0.08
CA MET A 369 -16.14 -1.19 0.54
C MET A 369 -16.40 -1.68 1.96
N LEU A 370 -17.33 -1.04 2.67
CA LEU A 370 -17.65 -1.34 4.06
C LEU A 370 -19.13 -1.64 4.28
N VAL A 371 -19.40 -2.62 5.15
CA VAL A 371 -20.73 -2.82 5.78
C VAL A 371 -20.61 -2.62 7.28
N GLN A 372 -21.47 -1.76 7.81
CA GLN A 372 -21.67 -1.58 9.23
C GLN A 372 -22.93 -2.35 9.65
N ALA A 373 -22.80 -3.35 10.53
CA ALA A 373 -23.94 -4.02 11.12
C ALA A 373 -24.66 -3.12 12.13
N LYS A 374 -25.99 -3.01 12.00
CA LYS A 374 -26.88 -2.21 12.86
C LYS A 374 -27.58 -3.04 13.88
#